data_46d5b4fea50905c3eb722f0f68189ce0
#
_entry.id   46d5b4fea50905c3eb722f0f68189ce0
#
_cell.length_a   1.000
_cell.length_b   1.000
_cell.length_c   1.000
_cell.angle_alpha   90.00
_cell.angle_beta   90.00
_cell.angle_gamma   90.00
#
_symmetry.space_group_name_H-M   'P 1'
#
loop_
_entity.id
_entity.type
_entity.pdbx_description
1 polymer ?
#
loop_
_entity_poly.entity_id
_entity_poly.type
_entity_poly.pdbx_seq_one_letter_code
_entity_poly.pdbx_strand_id
1 'polypeptide(L)'
;MPGREHPEFMEAEIARNWPKQVEHYRASFNDMKKREKPSYQYFFTGIRIGDDFAIVTNPDELFCGIGMSIKRQSPFKHTMVAEQTNGAHGYVPTARAFEGGSYETWFGEHSYLTTKAGQIIERESLDILNHLKNTP
;
A
#
# COMPACT_ATOMS: atom_id res chain seq x y z
N MET A 1 -7.03 12.70 14.19
CA MET A 1 -5.66 12.44 14.70
C MET A 1 -4.68 13.19 13.82
N PRO A 2 -3.62 13.77 14.39
CA PRO A 2 -2.53 14.29 13.57
C PRO A 2 -2.02 13.13 12.69
N GLY A 3 -1.92 13.40 11.39
CA GLY A 3 -1.51 12.37 10.44
C GLY A 3 -0.03 12.02 10.54
N ARG A 4 0.45 11.18 9.66
CA ARG A 4 1.86 10.83 9.45
C ARG A 4 2.82 12.03 9.38
N GLU A 5 2.27 13.20 9.18
CA GLU A 5 2.98 14.47 9.07
C GLU A 5 3.53 14.96 10.41
N HIS A 6 3.11 14.35 11.52
CA HIS A 6 3.53 14.70 12.88
C HIS A 6 4.42 13.62 13.49
N PRO A 7 5.74 13.67 13.24
CA PRO A 7 6.69 12.70 13.76
C PRO A 7 6.68 12.58 15.27
N GLU A 8 6.41 13.69 15.97
CA GLU A 8 6.35 13.73 17.43
C GLU A 8 5.25 12.83 18.02
N PHE A 9 4.09 12.75 17.34
CA PHE A 9 3.01 11.85 17.75
C PHE A 9 3.40 10.39 17.59
N MET A 10 3.97 10.05 16.44
CA MET A 10 4.44 8.69 16.15
C MET A 10 5.58 8.28 17.09
N GLU A 11 6.53 9.18 17.34
CA GLU A 11 7.62 8.94 18.27
C GLU A 11 7.10 8.69 19.68
N ALA A 12 6.11 9.44 20.14
CA ALA A 12 5.48 9.24 21.45
C ALA A 12 4.74 7.91 21.54
N GLU A 13 4.07 7.47 20.47
CA GLU A 13 3.43 6.16 20.40
C GLU A 13 4.46 5.03 20.44
N ILE A 14 5.53 5.13 19.68
CA ILE A 14 6.62 4.17 19.65
C ILE A 14 7.33 4.11 21.03
N ALA A 15 7.59 5.25 21.63
CA ALA A 15 8.22 5.31 22.95
C ALA A 15 7.39 4.62 24.03
N ARG A 16 6.06 4.69 23.91
CA ARG A 16 5.14 4.03 24.86
C ARG A 16 5.09 2.53 24.69
N ASN A 17 4.99 2.07 23.44
CA ASN A 17 4.71 0.67 23.13
C ASN A 17 5.98 -0.14 22.82
N TRP A 18 6.99 0.51 22.22
CA TRP A 18 8.25 -0.11 21.77
C TRP A 18 9.46 0.80 22.02
N PRO A 19 9.81 1.11 23.29
CA PRO A 19 10.83 2.12 23.61
C PRO A 19 12.21 1.83 22.98
N LYS A 20 12.54 0.56 22.74
CA LYS A 20 13.80 0.17 22.09
C LYS A 20 13.86 0.51 20.59
N GLN A 21 12.73 0.82 19.97
CA GLN A 21 12.62 1.14 18.53
C GLN A 21 12.67 2.65 18.25
N VAL A 22 12.65 3.49 19.28
CA VAL A 22 12.58 4.96 19.11
C VAL A 22 13.76 5.50 18.30
N GLU A 23 14.98 5.06 18.61
CA GLU A 23 16.17 5.51 17.90
C GLU A 23 16.18 5.06 16.44
N HIS A 24 15.81 3.81 16.20
CA HIS A 24 15.69 3.26 14.84
C HIS A 24 14.64 4.02 14.03
N TYR A 25 13.45 4.26 14.59
CA TYR A 25 12.41 5.05 13.95
C TYR A 25 12.88 6.47 13.61
N ARG A 26 13.52 7.13 14.56
CA ARG A 26 14.06 8.49 14.38
C ARG A 26 15.09 8.55 13.26
N ALA A 27 15.98 7.58 13.18
CA ALA A 27 16.95 7.45 12.11
C ALA A 27 16.30 7.22 10.74
N SER A 28 15.38 6.26 10.65
CA SER A 28 14.61 5.95 9.43
C SER A 28 13.80 7.15 8.94
N PHE A 29 13.07 7.82 9.84
CA PHE A 29 12.32 9.02 9.52
C PHE A 29 13.20 10.15 8.96
N ASN A 30 14.34 10.41 9.61
CA ASN A 30 15.26 11.45 9.16
C ASN A 30 15.91 11.12 7.81
N ASP A 31 16.21 9.86 7.55
CA ASP A 31 16.74 9.42 6.25
C ASP A 31 15.67 9.58 5.16
N MET A 32 14.45 9.17 5.41
CA MET A 32 13.35 9.32 4.47
C MET A 32 13.06 10.78 4.13
N LYS A 33 13.17 11.69 5.11
CA LYS A 33 13.01 13.15 4.86
C LYS A 33 14.07 13.74 3.94
N LYS A 34 15.25 13.14 3.87
CA LYS A 34 16.35 13.60 3.00
C LYS A 34 16.19 13.15 1.54
N ARG A 35 15.31 12.18 1.28
CA ARG A 35 15.11 11.65 -0.07
C ARG A 35 14.36 12.66 -0.93
N GLU A 36 14.98 13.08 -2.04
CA GLU A 36 14.45 14.15 -2.91
C GLU A 36 13.31 13.71 -3.84
N LYS A 37 12.98 12.42 -3.91
CA LYS A 37 11.98 11.94 -4.87
C LYS A 37 10.66 11.61 -4.20
N PRO A 38 9.65 12.44 -4.41
CA PRO A 38 8.31 12.20 -3.88
C PRO A 38 7.47 11.20 -4.69
N SER A 39 8.02 10.59 -5.75
CA SER A 39 7.27 9.69 -6.63
C SER A 39 8.00 8.38 -6.88
N TYR A 40 7.22 7.30 -6.95
CA TYR A 40 7.69 5.96 -7.30
C TYR A 40 6.97 5.47 -8.54
N GLN A 41 7.72 4.78 -9.41
CA GLN A 41 7.13 4.14 -10.57
C GLN A 41 6.61 2.77 -10.15
N TYR A 42 5.32 2.56 -10.36
CA TYR A 42 4.63 1.32 -10.06
C TYR A 42 4.38 0.52 -11.33
N PHE A 43 4.66 -0.78 -11.30
CA PHE A 43 4.38 -1.69 -12.39
C PHE A 43 3.29 -2.67 -11.98
N PHE A 44 2.16 -2.56 -12.63
CA PHE A 44 1.07 -3.52 -12.51
C PHE A 44 1.09 -4.46 -13.69
N THR A 45 0.78 -5.73 -13.44
CA THR A 45 0.54 -6.71 -14.50
C THR A 45 -0.84 -7.29 -14.32
N GLY A 46 -1.62 -7.30 -15.40
CA GLY A 46 -2.89 -7.99 -15.46
C GLY A 46 -2.78 -9.22 -16.36
N ILE A 47 -3.32 -10.34 -15.92
CA ILE A 47 -3.36 -11.60 -16.69
C ILE A 47 -4.80 -12.08 -16.71
N ARG A 48 -5.35 -12.32 -17.90
CA ARG A 48 -6.65 -12.96 -18.10
C ARG A 48 -6.46 -14.43 -18.45
N ILE A 49 -7.22 -15.30 -17.80
CA ILE A 49 -7.26 -16.74 -18.08
C ILE A 49 -8.71 -17.13 -18.37
N GLY A 50 -9.02 -17.26 -19.65
CA GLY A 50 -10.39 -17.46 -20.10
C GLY A 50 -11.28 -16.25 -19.78
N ASP A 51 -12.58 -16.49 -19.63
CA ASP A 51 -13.56 -15.42 -19.44
C ASP A 51 -13.87 -15.09 -17.99
N ASP A 52 -13.54 -16.00 -17.08
CA ASP A 52 -13.97 -15.94 -15.68
C ASP A 52 -12.87 -15.60 -14.71
N PHE A 53 -11.60 -15.77 -15.06
CA PHE A 53 -10.49 -15.62 -14.10
C PHE A 53 -9.49 -14.56 -14.55
N ALA A 54 -9.07 -13.73 -13.61
CA ALA A 54 -7.98 -12.77 -13.80
C ALA A 54 -7.05 -12.70 -12.59
N ILE A 55 -5.80 -12.30 -12.87
CA ILE A 55 -4.79 -11.97 -11.86
C ILE A 55 -4.39 -10.52 -12.09
N VAL A 56 -4.30 -9.73 -11.01
CA VAL A 56 -3.67 -8.42 -11.03
C VAL A 56 -2.56 -8.40 -9.98
N THR A 57 -1.37 -7.91 -10.37
CA THR A 57 -0.20 -7.86 -9.50
C THR A 57 -0.03 -6.49 -8.86
N ASN A 58 0.61 -6.47 -7.70
CA ASN A 58 0.97 -5.27 -6.96
C ASN A 58 2.34 -5.46 -6.31
N PRO A 59 3.25 -4.47 -6.40
CA PRO A 59 4.60 -4.61 -5.85
C PRO A 59 4.69 -4.54 -4.33
N ASP A 60 3.63 -4.12 -3.63
CA ASP A 60 3.69 -3.83 -2.20
C ASP A 60 2.85 -4.76 -1.33
N GLU A 61 2.97 -4.57 0.00
CA GLU A 61 2.21 -5.29 1.01
C GLU A 61 0.85 -4.61 1.23
N LEU A 62 -0.13 -5.02 0.44
CA LEU A 62 -1.49 -4.49 0.51
C LEU A 62 -2.23 -4.97 1.75
N PHE A 63 -2.85 -4.04 2.46
CA PHE A 63 -3.84 -4.44 3.46
C PHE A 63 -4.99 -5.21 2.80
N CYS A 64 -5.39 -6.29 3.44
CA CYS A 64 -6.43 -7.20 2.99
C CYS A 64 -7.71 -6.48 2.51
N GLY A 65 -8.10 -5.38 3.15
CA GLY A 65 -9.26 -4.58 2.76
C GLY A 65 -9.20 -4.04 1.34
N ILE A 66 -8.01 -3.67 0.85
CA ILE A 66 -7.80 -3.16 -0.52
C ILE A 66 -7.97 -4.32 -1.52
N GLY A 67 -7.30 -5.46 -1.26
CA GLY A 67 -7.43 -6.64 -2.10
C GLY A 67 -8.87 -7.17 -2.18
N MET A 68 -9.59 -7.16 -1.05
CA MET A 68 -11.01 -7.52 -1.01
C MET A 68 -11.87 -6.55 -1.80
N SER A 69 -11.57 -5.26 -1.78
CA SER A 69 -12.29 -4.24 -2.54
C SER A 69 -12.10 -4.44 -4.04
N ILE A 70 -10.87 -4.66 -4.48
CA ILE A 70 -10.55 -4.99 -5.89
C ILE A 70 -11.34 -6.23 -6.35
N LYS A 71 -11.33 -7.31 -5.56
CA LYS A 71 -12.06 -8.55 -5.89
C LYS A 71 -13.57 -8.34 -6.02
N ARG A 72 -14.17 -7.54 -5.13
CA ARG A 72 -15.62 -7.26 -5.17
C ARG A 72 -16.05 -6.44 -6.37
N GLN A 73 -15.19 -5.58 -6.87
CA GLN A 73 -15.48 -4.66 -7.99
C GLN A 73 -14.98 -5.19 -9.32
N SER A 74 -14.22 -6.27 -9.33
CA SER A 74 -13.69 -6.88 -10.55
C SER A 74 -14.80 -7.33 -11.51
N PRO A 75 -14.63 -7.15 -12.81
CA PRO A 75 -15.55 -7.66 -13.83
C PRO A 75 -15.42 -9.17 -14.06
N PHE A 76 -14.44 -9.82 -13.43
CA PHE A 76 -14.25 -11.28 -13.52
C PHE A 76 -14.91 -11.98 -12.34
N LYS A 77 -15.45 -13.16 -12.60
CA LYS A 77 -16.05 -14.01 -11.57
C LYS A 77 -15.07 -14.37 -10.46
N HIS A 78 -13.81 -14.58 -10.85
CA HIS A 78 -12.72 -14.88 -9.94
C HIS A 78 -11.54 -13.94 -10.21
N THR A 79 -11.04 -13.28 -9.19
CA THR A 79 -9.89 -12.40 -9.29
C THR A 79 -8.88 -12.72 -8.19
N MET A 80 -7.65 -12.95 -8.60
CA MET A 80 -6.51 -13.04 -7.69
C MET A 80 -5.77 -11.70 -7.67
N VAL A 81 -5.52 -11.17 -6.48
CA VAL A 81 -4.63 -10.04 -6.26
C VAL A 81 -3.33 -10.61 -5.70
N ALA A 82 -2.25 -10.49 -6.46
CA ALA A 82 -0.93 -10.95 -6.07
C ALA A 82 -0.11 -9.75 -5.60
N GLU A 83 0.22 -9.73 -4.32
CA GLU A 83 1.06 -8.69 -3.73
C GLU A 83 2.54 -9.08 -3.75
N GLN A 84 3.43 -8.13 -3.41
CA GLN A 84 4.90 -8.29 -3.42
C GLN A 84 5.44 -8.83 -4.75
N THR A 85 4.83 -8.42 -5.85
CA THR A 85 5.16 -8.86 -7.19
C THR A 85 5.81 -7.73 -7.99
N ASN A 86 7.01 -7.95 -8.51
CA ASN A 86 7.81 -6.99 -9.28
C ASN A 86 8.31 -5.77 -8.48
N GLY A 87 8.41 -5.90 -7.16
CA GLY A 87 8.92 -4.86 -6.29
C GLY A 87 8.46 -5.02 -4.85
N ALA A 88 8.99 -4.18 -3.97
CA ALA A 88 8.56 -4.06 -2.58
C ALA A 88 8.91 -2.64 -2.09
N HIS A 89 7.91 -1.80 -1.87
CA HIS A 89 8.06 -0.43 -1.36
C HIS A 89 7.48 -0.28 0.05
N GLY A 90 7.04 -1.40 0.66
CA GLY A 90 6.52 -1.47 2.00
C GLY A 90 4.99 -1.57 2.07
N TYR A 91 4.45 -1.21 3.22
CA TYR A 91 3.01 -1.36 3.48
C TYR A 91 2.15 -0.34 2.75
N VAL A 92 0.98 -0.82 2.33
CA VAL A 92 -0.10 0.01 1.79
C VAL A 92 -1.34 -0.15 2.67
N PRO A 93 -1.43 0.62 3.78
CA PRO A 93 -2.57 0.59 4.66
C PRO A 93 -3.83 1.17 4.02
N THR A 94 -5.00 0.72 4.50
CA THR A 94 -6.26 1.38 4.19
C THR A 94 -6.35 2.75 4.89
N ALA A 95 -7.21 3.65 4.40
CA ALA A 95 -7.46 4.94 5.06
C ALA A 95 -7.86 4.76 6.54
N ARG A 96 -8.70 3.76 6.84
CA ARG A 96 -9.11 3.44 8.20
C ARG A 96 -7.94 2.97 9.10
N ALA A 97 -6.96 2.26 8.53
CA ALA A 97 -5.81 1.82 9.30
C ALA A 97 -4.95 3.00 9.78
N PHE A 98 -4.85 4.06 8.98
CA PHE A 98 -4.17 5.28 9.41
C PHE A 98 -4.84 5.97 10.61
N GLU A 99 -6.15 5.82 10.76
CA GLU A 99 -6.88 6.34 11.94
C GLU A 99 -6.57 5.52 13.20
N GLY A 100 -6.37 4.21 13.03
CA GLY A 100 -6.07 3.29 14.12
C GLY A 100 -4.61 3.29 14.59
N GLY A 101 -3.69 3.73 13.74
CA GLY A 101 -2.25 3.66 14.01
C GLY A 101 -1.69 2.25 13.77
N SER A 102 -0.61 1.90 14.44
CA SER A 102 0.20 0.70 14.33
C SER A 102 1.39 0.85 13.37
N TYR A 103 2.37 -0.05 13.51
CA TYR A 103 3.68 0.12 12.88
C TYR A 103 3.61 0.22 11.34
N GLU A 104 2.68 -0.48 10.71
CA GLU A 104 2.49 -0.45 9.25
C GLU A 104 2.05 0.92 8.73
N THR A 105 1.54 1.78 9.63
CA THR A 105 1.11 3.14 9.29
C THR A 105 2.14 4.21 9.62
N TRP A 106 3.20 3.87 10.37
CA TRP A 106 4.24 4.83 10.71
C TRP A 106 5.10 5.14 9.48
N PHE A 107 5.41 6.42 9.31
CA PHE A 107 6.27 6.84 8.22
C PHE A 107 7.72 6.39 8.45
N GLY A 108 8.24 5.59 7.54
CA GLY A 108 9.59 5.03 7.60
C GLY A 108 9.88 4.17 6.38
N GLU A 109 11.01 3.48 6.36
CA GLU A 109 11.44 2.64 5.24
C GLU A 109 10.42 1.56 4.85
N HIS A 110 9.67 1.07 5.83
CA HIS A 110 8.67 0.02 5.65
C HIS A 110 7.29 0.55 5.24
N SER A 111 7.06 1.87 5.29
CA SER A 111 5.75 2.46 5.02
C SER A 111 5.88 3.95 4.71
N TYR A 112 6.20 4.31 3.48
CA TYR A 112 6.48 5.68 3.07
C TYR A 112 5.57 6.21 1.96
N LEU A 113 4.69 5.38 1.45
CA LEU A 113 3.75 5.80 0.43
C LEU A 113 2.71 6.77 1.01
N THR A 114 2.15 7.59 0.14
CA THR A 114 1.06 8.49 0.53
C THR A 114 -0.13 7.73 1.14
N THR A 115 -0.85 8.35 2.07
CA THR A 115 -2.07 7.77 2.66
C THR A 115 -3.16 7.47 1.63
N LYS A 116 -3.06 8.03 0.42
CA LYS A 116 -3.94 7.76 -0.71
C LYS A 116 -3.48 6.60 -1.60
N ALA A 117 -2.31 6.00 -1.33
CA ALA A 117 -1.74 4.95 -2.17
C ALA A 117 -2.71 3.78 -2.38
N GLY A 118 -3.37 3.32 -1.32
CA GLY A 118 -4.35 2.24 -1.42
C GLY A 118 -5.50 2.52 -2.39
N GLN A 119 -6.02 3.75 -2.41
CA GLN A 119 -7.08 4.16 -3.34
C GLN A 119 -6.59 4.24 -4.78
N ILE A 120 -5.35 4.71 -4.98
CA ILE A 120 -4.72 4.78 -6.31
C ILE A 120 -4.52 3.36 -6.84
N ILE A 121 -3.96 2.47 -6.05
CA ILE A 121 -3.70 1.07 -6.41
C ILE A 121 -5.00 0.33 -6.73
N GLU A 122 -6.05 0.53 -5.93
CA GLU A 122 -7.37 -0.05 -6.18
C GLU A 122 -7.91 0.39 -7.55
N ARG A 123 -7.88 1.69 -7.84
CA ARG A 123 -8.35 2.24 -9.12
C ARG A 123 -7.55 1.67 -10.30
N GLU A 124 -6.22 1.74 -10.26
CA GLU A 124 -5.36 1.25 -11.35
C GLU A 124 -5.54 -0.26 -11.58
N SER A 125 -5.69 -1.04 -10.51
CA SER A 125 -5.99 -2.47 -10.60
C SER A 125 -7.32 -2.74 -11.29
N LEU A 126 -8.36 -1.98 -10.97
CA LEU A 126 -9.68 -2.12 -11.59
C LEU A 126 -9.67 -1.67 -13.06
N ASP A 127 -8.92 -0.63 -13.40
CA ASP A 127 -8.76 -0.16 -14.78
C ASP A 127 -8.10 -1.23 -15.64
N ILE A 128 -7.06 -1.90 -15.13
CA ILE A 128 -6.42 -3.04 -15.81
C ILE A 128 -7.39 -4.21 -15.99
N LEU A 129 -8.12 -4.58 -14.93
CA LEU A 129 -9.08 -5.68 -15.00
C LEU A 129 -10.21 -5.39 -16.01
N ASN A 130 -10.72 -4.17 -16.04
CA ASN A 130 -11.74 -3.74 -17.00
C ASN A 130 -11.19 -3.75 -18.44
N HIS A 131 -9.96 -3.31 -18.65
CA HIS A 131 -9.29 -3.37 -19.94
C HIS A 131 -9.18 -4.82 -20.43
N LEU A 132 -8.70 -5.73 -19.57
CA LEU A 132 -8.58 -7.16 -19.90
C LEU A 132 -9.93 -7.81 -20.22
N LYS A 133 -11.01 -7.40 -19.54
CA LYS A 133 -12.34 -7.95 -19.77
C LYS A 133 -12.90 -7.54 -21.13
N ASN A 134 -12.59 -6.32 -21.55
CA ASN A 134 -13.09 -5.73 -22.80
C ASN A 134 -12.19 -6.00 -24.03
N THR A 135 -11.02 -6.59 -23.81
CA THR A 135 -10.12 -6.98 -24.91
C THR A 135 -10.53 -8.36 -25.41
N PRO A 136 -10.65 -8.56 -26.73
CA PRO A 136 -11.03 -9.84 -27.33
C PRO A 136 -10.06 -10.97 -26.99
#